data_b3aa2a98d7d6d14109c4a791c9d0f748
#
_entry.id   b3aa2a98d7d6d14109c4a791c9d0f748
#
_cell.length_a   1.000
_cell.length_b   1.000
_cell.length_c   1.000
_cell.angle_alpha   90.00
_cell.angle_beta   90.00
_cell.angle_gamma   90.00
#
_symmetry.space_group_name_H-M   'P 1'
#
loop_
_entity.id
_entity.type
_entity.pdbx_description
1 polymer ?
#
loop_
_entity_poly.entity_id
_entity_poly.type
_entity_poly.pdbx_seq_one_letter_code
_entity_poly.pdbx_strand_id
1 'polypeptide(L)'
;MEEAKWKKTFAIVCILCMLVALNACSGSEPTAPEAPVYEEAAPEDFAIPLGDTGVKIVIPSDGGFETYESELNDFLGGNPGGTWRVIVNTEPKSDFPGCTLADYAALSAQANNGEVGQDADGNYYFTYTNEYSAEEIYKFYTAVREVEDQYYRIAFYCFDSSWEELGPQFADWSTTIEVE
;
A
#
# COMPACT_ATOMS: atom_id res chain seq x y z
N MET A 1 -15.78 -17.01 -45.53
CA MET A 1 -17.00 -17.79 -45.11
C MET A 1 -16.65 -19.21 -44.65
N GLU A 2 -15.36 -19.56 -44.49
CA GLU A 2 -14.90 -20.89 -44.06
C GLU A 2 -14.52 -20.96 -42.55
N GLU A 3 -14.13 -19.89 -41.94
CA GLU A 3 -13.74 -19.90 -40.52
C GLU A 3 -14.90 -20.19 -39.53
N ALA A 4 -16.12 -19.88 -39.90
CA ALA A 4 -17.29 -20.14 -39.05
C ALA A 4 -17.70 -21.63 -38.98
N LYS A 5 -17.29 -22.44 -39.91
CA LYS A 5 -17.59 -23.88 -39.94
C LYS A 5 -16.68 -24.67 -39.01
N TRP A 6 -15.43 -24.27 -38.86
CA TRP A 6 -14.45 -24.97 -38.01
C TRP A 6 -14.76 -24.86 -36.52
N LYS A 7 -15.22 -23.69 -36.10
CA LYS A 7 -15.57 -23.45 -34.67
C LYS A 7 -16.78 -24.30 -34.20
N LYS A 8 -17.73 -24.57 -35.08
CA LYS A 8 -18.90 -25.42 -34.75
C LYS A 8 -18.55 -26.90 -34.67
N THR A 9 -17.61 -27.36 -35.48
CA THR A 9 -17.18 -28.76 -35.48
C THR A 9 -16.35 -29.10 -34.25
N PHE A 10 -15.53 -28.17 -33.76
CA PHE A 10 -14.73 -28.38 -32.58
C PHE A 10 -15.56 -28.43 -31.28
N ALA A 11 -16.64 -27.64 -31.21
CA ALA A 11 -17.54 -27.64 -30.06
C ALA A 11 -18.35 -28.95 -29.94
N ILE A 12 -18.72 -29.57 -31.06
CA ILE A 12 -19.49 -30.82 -31.04
C ILE A 12 -18.62 -32.02 -30.67
N VAL A 13 -17.34 -32.03 -31.05
CA VAL A 13 -16.41 -33.11 -30.70
C VAL A 13 -16.06 -33.10 -29.21
N CYS A 14 -15.93 -31.91 -28.58
CA CYS A 14 -15.68 -31.80 -27.14
C CYS A 14 -16.88 -32.27 -26.29
N ILE A 15 -18.11 -32.03 -26.74
CA ILE A 15 -19.32 -32.47 -26.02
C ILE A 15 -19.50 -34.00 -26.10
N LEU A 16 -19.12 -34.63 -27.22
CA LEU A 16 -19.24 -36.08 -27.39
C LEU A 16 -18.20 -36.86 -26.56
N CYS A 17 -17.01 -36.27 -26.30
CA CYS A 17 -16.00 -36.89 -25.45
C CYS A 17 -16.35 -36.86 -23.96
N MET A 18 -17.19 -35.92 -23.49
CA MET A 18 -17.62 -35.86 -22.10
C MET A 18 -18.73 -36.83 -21.72
N LEU A 19 -19.47 -37.39 -22.71
CA LEU A 19 -20.59 -38.32 -22.47
C LEU A 19 -20.18 -39.79 -22.38
N VAL A 20 -18.94 -40.15 -22.70
CA VAL A 20 -18.47 -41.55 -22.65
C VAL A 20 -17.75 -41.86 -21.29
N ALA A 21 -17.43 -40.85 -20.47
CA ALA A 21 -16.71 -41.04 -19.22
C ALA A 21 -17.61 -41.36 -18.00
N LEU A 22 -18.93 -41.46 -18.14
CA LEU A 22 -19.85 -41.57 -17.01
C LEU A 22 -20.38 -42.97 -16.73
N ASN A 23 -19.90 -44.02 -17.40
CA ASN A 23 -20.46 -45.38 -17.26
C ASN A 23 -19.45 -46.50 -17.00
N ALA A 24 -18.38 -46.24 -16.21
CA ALA A 24 -17.56 -47.33 -15.72
C ALA A 24 -16.96 -46.95 -14.34
N CYS A 25 -17.45 -47.63 -13.36
CA CYS A 25 -16.82 -48.05 -12.10
C CYS A 25 -17.67 -47.72 -10.86
N SER A 26 -18.55 -48.65 -10.54
CA SER A 26 -18.90 -48.93 -9.16
C SER A 26 -17.80 -49.81 -8.57
N GLY A 27 -16.73 -49.22 -8.10
CA GLY A 27 -15.68 -49.83 -7.32
C GLY A 27 -15.31 -48.85 -6.22
N SER A 28 -15.43 -49.32 -4.97
CA SER A 28 -15.00 -48.55 -3.79
C SER A 28 -13.52 -48.18 -3.93
N GLU A 29 -13.25 -46.93 -4.31
CA GLU A 29 -11.90 -46.35 -4.27
C GLU A 29 -11.45 -46.21 -2.81
N PRO A 30 -10.21 -46.62 -2.49
CA PRO A 30 -9.61 -46.28 -1.22
C PRO A 30 -9.43 -44.74 -1.16
N THR A 31 -10.04 -44.11 -0.17
CA THR A 31 -9.90 -42.70 0.12
C THR A 31 -8.40 -42.41 0.24
N ALA A 32 -7.84 -41.72 -0.74
CA ALA A 32 -6.49 -41.19 -0.64
C ALA A 32 -6.47 -40.23 0.57
N PRO A 33 -5.44 -40.26 1.41
CA PRO A 33 -5.31 -39.30 2.50
C PRO A 33 -5.34 -37.90 1.91
N GLU A 34 -6.24 -37.05 2.38
CA GLU A 34 -6.27 -35.64 2.02
C GLU A 34 -4.86 -35.07 2.29
N ALA A 35 -4.26 -34.51 1.25
CA ALA A 35 -3.01 -33.79 1.43
C ALA A 35 -3.26 -32.67 2.47
N PRO A 36 -2.35 -32.48 3.43
CA PRO A 36 -2.51 -31.40 4.40
C PRO A 36 -2.71 -30.09 3.65
N VAL A 37 -3.84 -29.44 3.89
CA VAL A 37 -4.08 -28.06 3.46
C VAL A 37 -3.11 -27.24 4.28
N TYR A 38 -1.99 -26.83 3.68
CA TYR A 38 -1.16 -25.79 4.24
C TYR A 38 -1.96 -24.51 4.11
N GLU A 39 -2.57 -24.09 5.19
CA GLU A 39 -3.08 -22.74 5.33
C GLU A 39 -1.83 -21.84 5.23
N GLU A 40 -1.70 -21.15 4.09
CA GLU A 40 -0.62 -20.17 3.89
C GLU A 40 -0.83 -19.11 4.98
N ALA A 41 0.08 -19.08 5.95
CA ALA A 41 0.00 -18.13 7.05
C ALA A 41 -0.05 -16.73 6.43
N ALA A 42 -1.04 -15.94 6.83
CA ALA A 42 -1.08 -14.55 6.43
C ALA A 42 0.28 -13.89 6.74
N PRO A 43 0.81 -13.04 5.87
CA PRO A 43 2.08 -12.37 6.12
C PRO A 43 2.01 -11.69 7.49
N GLU A 44 3.02 -11.94 8.33
CA GLU A 44 3.11 -11.30 9.64
C GLU A 44 3.41 -9.82 9.42
N ASP A 45 2.57 -8.95 9.98
CA ASP A 45 2.79 -7.51 9.97
C ASP A 45 3.98 -7.16 10.88
N PHE A 46 4.90 -6.35 10.39
CA PHE A 46 6.05 -5.89 11.17
C PHE A 46 5.89 -4.43 11.55
N ALA A 47 6.12 -4.15 12.84
CA ALA A 47 6.35 -2.78 13.30
C ALA A 47 7.76 -2.36 12.91
N ILE A 48 7.87 -1.41 11.99
CA ILE A 48 9.14 -0.91 11.46
C ILE A 48 9.43 0.45 12.07
N PRO A 49 10.54 0.61 12.83
CA PRO A 49 10.99 1.92 13.26
C PRO A 49 11.56 2.70 12.05
N LEU A 50 11.15 3.95 11.92
CA LEU A 50 11.64 4.84 10.87
C LEU A 50 12.85 5.65 11.38
N GLY A 51 14.01 4.99 11.40
CA GLY A 51 15.26 5.55 11.92
C GLY A 51 15.17 5.95 13.38
N ASP A 52 15.82 7.07 13.71
CA ASP A 52 15.84 7.65 15.05
C ASP A 52 14.75 8.73 15.24
N THR A 53 13.72 8.74 14.39
CA THR A 53 12.65 9.76 14.43
C THR A 53 11.63 9.53 15.54
N GLY A 54 11.64 8.40 16.21
CA GLY A 54 10.59 7.99 17.16
C GLY A 54 9.31 7.47 16.49
N VAL A 55 9.25 7.48 15.16
CA VAL A 55 8.08 6.99 14.40
C VAL A 55 8.20 5.51 14.13
N LYS A 56 7.09 4.78 14.33
CA LYS A 56 6.92 3.37 13.94
C LYS A 56 5.70 3.24 13.05
N ILE A 57 5.77 2.33 12.08
CA ILE A 57 4.64 1.96 11.21
C ILE A 57 4.53 0.44 11.14
N VAL A 58 3.33 -0.08 10.91
CA VAL A 58 3.11 -1.49 10.58
C VAL A 58 2.77 -1.60 9.09
N ILE A 59 3.55 -2.39 8.38
CA ILE A 59 3.33 -2.68 6.96
C ILE A 59 3.45 -4.19 6.71
N PRO A 60 2.83 -4.72 5.64
CA PRO A 60 3.00 -6.12 5.26
C PRO A 60 4.46 -6.47 4.99
N SER A 61 4.89 -7.64 5.45
CA SER A 61 6.29 -8.09 5.38
C SER A 61 6.72 -8.62 4.01
N ASP A 62 5.80 -8.79 3.09
CA ASP A 62 5.99 -9.52 1.83
C ASP A 62 6.88 -8.80 0.81
N GLY A 63 7.08 -7.49 0.96
CA GLY A 63 7.86 -6.67 0.04
C GLY A 63 9.28 -6.31 0.51
N GLY A 64 9.62 -6.63 1.76
CA GLY A 64 10.85 -6.14 2.40
C GLY A 64 10.83 -4.62 2.65
N PHE A 65 11.84 -4.15 3.40
CA PHE A 65 11.99 -2.73 3.71
C PHE A 65 13.48 -2.36 3.71
N GLU A 66 13.81 -1.26 3.04
CA GLU A 66 15.16 -0.71 2.98
C GLU A 66 15.16 0.77 3.37
N THR A 67 16.26 1.21 3.97
CA THR A 67 16.48 2.62 4.29
C THR A 67 17.47 3.24 3.31
N TYR A 68 17.29 4.52 3.03
CA TYR A 68 18.12 5.28 2.10
C TYR A 68 18.67 6.53 2.79
N GLU A 69 19.86 6.95 2.40
CA GLU A 69 20.42 8.22 2.84
C GLU A 69 19.62 9.39 2.28
N SER A 70 19.36 10.40 3.10
CA SER A 70 18.66 11.63 2.71
C SER A 70 19.28 12.82 3.45
N GLU A 71 19.57 13.88 2.72
CA GLU A 71 20.00 15.17 3.29
C GLU A 71 18.82 16.12 3.53
N LEU A 72 17.62 15.76 3.02
CA LEU A 72 16.43 16.64 3.01
C LEU A 72 15.35 16.18 3.98
N ASN A 73 15.41 14.94 4.44
CA ASN A 73 14.39 14.35 5.31
C ASN A 73 15.07 13.69 6.50
N ASP A 74 14.43 13.69 7.64
CA ASP A 74 14.91 13.02 8.86
C ASP A 74 14.97 11.50 8.69
N PHE A 75 14.13 10.98 7.80
CA PHE A 75 14.13 9.58 7.40
C PHE A 75 13.64 9.42 5.94
N LEU A 76 14.21 8.45 5.23
CA LEU A 76 13.77 7.95 3.93
C LEU A 76 13.88 6.43 3.90
N GLY A 77 12.82 5.75 3.57
CA GLY A 77 12.78 4.29 3.39
C GLY A 77 11.75 3.86 2.35
N GLY A 78 11.62 2.56 2.15
CA GLY A 78 10.62 2.00 1.25
C GLY A 78 10.92 0.57 0.85
N ASN A 79 10.19 0.03 -0.11
CA ASN A 79 10.46 -1.31 -0.59
C ASN A 79 11.68 -1.35 -1.52
N PRO A 80 12.43 -2.48 -1.56
CA PRO A 80 13.64 -2.63 -2.38
C PRO A 80 13.42 -2.38 -3.87
N GLY A 81 12.21 -2.70 -4.37
CA GLY A 81 11.83 -2.48 -5.76
C GLY A 81 11.54 -1.02 -6.13
N GLY A 82 11.51 -0.12 -5.15
CA GLY A 82 11.26 1.31 -5.40
C GLY A 82 9.84 1.67 -5.79
N THR A 83 8.90 0.73 -5.64
CA THR A 83 7.50 0.96 -6.01
C THR A 83 6.85 2.01 -5.13
N TRP A 84 7.23 2.03 -3.86
CA TRP A 84 6.80 3.03 -2.89
C TRP A 84 7.94 3.45 -1.97
N ARG A 85 7.77 4.62 -1.35
CA ARG A 85 8.69 5.19 -0.37
C ARG A 85 7.90 5.79 0.78
N VAL A 86 8.59 5.94 1.92
CA VAL A 86 8.13 6.72 3.06
C VAL A 86 9.22 7.69 3.48
N ILE A 87 8.83 8.92 3.78
CA ILE A 87 9.70 9.95 4.34
C ILE A 87 9.11 10.46 5.65
N VAL A 88 9.98 10.81 6.59
CA VAL A 88 9.60 11.50 7.81
C VAL A 88 10.31 12.84 7.86
N ASN A 89 9.56 13.87 8.23
CA ASN A 89 10.09 15.18 8.57
C ASN A 89 9.49 15.61 9.89
N THR A 90 10.32 16.14 10.76
CA THR A 90 9.94 16.69 12.07
C THR A 90 10.15 18.20 12.09
N GLU A 91 9.25 18.92 12.73
CA GLU A 91 9.34 20.37 12.82
C GLU A 91 8.94 20.81 14.25
N PRO A 92 9.76 21.63 14.92
CA PRO A 92 9.44 22.07 16.27
C PRO A 92 8.22 23.00 16.29
N LYS A 93 7.30 22.80 17.24
CA LYS A 93 6.12 23.65 17.41
C LYS A 93 6.46 25.13 17.67
N SER A 94 7.66 25.39 18.17
CA SER A 94 8.16 26.76 18.36
C SER A 94 8.23 27.57 17.08
N ASP A 95 8.37 26.92 15.93
CA ASP A 95 8.43 27.57 14.62
C ASP A 95 7.03 27.94 14.10
N PHE A 96 6.00 27.43 14.76
CA PHE A 96 4.57 27.64 14.42
C PHE A 96 3.80 28.16 15.65
N PRO A 97 4.12 29.33 16.20
CA PRO A 97 3.54 29.80 17.45
C PRO A 97 2.02 30.01 17.34
N GLY A 98 1.27 29.31 18.22
CA GLY A 98 -0.18 29.36 18.25
C GLY A 98 -0.88 28.48 17.23
N CYS A 99 -0.16 27.72 16.43
CA CYS A 99 -0.71 26.74 15.49
C CYS A 99 -1.25 25.52 16.25
N THR A 100 -2.46 25.10 15.93
CA THR A 100 -2.99 23.78 16.31
C THR A 100 -2.53 22.73 15.30
N LEU A 101 -2.68 21.44 15.62
CA LEU A 101 -2.41 20.37 14.66
C LEU A 101 -3.23 20.54 13.36
N ALA A 102 -4.47 20.98 13.47
CA ALA A 102 -5.34 21.30 12.33
C ALA A 102 -4.75 22.41 11.45
N ASP A 103 -4.28 23.49 12.07
CA ASP A 103 -3.68 24.61 11.34
C ASP A 103 -2.38 24.19 10.66
N TYR A 104 -1.54 23.42 11.35
CA TYR A 104 -0.30 22.89 10.80
C TYR A 104 -0.55 21.95 9.61
N ALA A 105 -1.53 21.04 9.72
CA ALA A 105 -1.93 20.16 8.63
C ALA A 105 -2.42 20.97 7.41
N ALA A 106 -3.25 22.01 7.64
CA ALA A 106 -3.75 22.87 6.58
C ALA A 106 -2.63 23.68 5.90
N LEU A 107 -1.68 24.23 6.67
CA LEU A 107 -0.50 24.93 6.15
C LEU A 107 0.37 24.00 5.30
N SER A 108 0.63 22.80 5.82
CA SER A 108 1.43 21.79 5.13
C SER A 108 0.78 21.33 3.82
N ALA A 109 -0.54 21.10 3.83
CA ALA A 109 -1.30 20.78 2.63
C ALA A 109 -1.24 21.93 1.61
N GLN A 110 -1.49 23.17 2.04
CA GLN A 110 -1.42 24.35 1.17
C GLN A 110 -0.05 24.53 0.51
N ALA A 111 1.04 24.32 1.27
CA ALA A 111 2.40 24.42 0.74
C ALA A 111 2.69 23.42 -0.38
N ASN A 112 1.94 22.32 -0.44
CA ASN A 112 2.06 21.26 -1.44
C ASN A 112 0.92 21.26 -2.47
N ASN A 113 0.06 22.27 -2.49
CA ASN A 113 -1.17 22.30 -3.29
C ASN A 113 -2.08 21.08 -3.06
N GLY A 114 -2.07 20.56 -1.83
CA GLY A 114 -2.83 19.38 -1.42
C GLY A 114 -4.13 19.74 -0.72
N GLU A 115 -4.92 18.71 -0.46
CA GLU A 115 -6.20 18.81 0.25
C GLU A 115 -6.09 18.06 1.59
N VAL A 116 -6.41 18.76 2.70
CA VAL A 116 -6.41 18.17 4.03
C VAL A 116 -7.72 17.40 4.27
N GLY A 117 -7.58 16.22 4.90
CA GLY A 117 -8.68 15.38 5.37
C GLY A 117 -8.44 14.90 6.80
N GLN A 118 -9.41 14.15 7.31
CA GLN A 118 -9.28 13.37 8.55
C GLN A 118 -9.68 11.93 8.27
N ASP A 119 -8.95 10.99 8.87
CA ASP A 119 -9.32 9.57 8.87
C ASP A 119 -10.49 9.30 9.85
N ALA A 120 -10.89 8.03 9.96
CA ALA A 120 -11.99 7.61 10.83
C ALA A 120 -11.70 7.86 12.33
N ASP A 121 -10.44 7.91 12.72
CA ASP A 121 -9.97 8.16 14.08
C ASP A 121 -9.73 9.65 14.38
N GLY A 122 -9.97 10.52 13.35
CA GLY A 122 -9.81 11.96 13.46
C GLY A 122 -8.39 12.45 13.25
N ASN A 123 -7.47 11.59 12.80
CA ASN A 123 -6.11 11.99 12.49
C ASN A 123 -6.05 12.77 11.17
N TYR A 124 -5.25 13.83 11.16
CA TYR A 124 -5.10 14.65 9.96
C TYR A 124 -4.18 13.97 8.94
N TYR A 125 -4.57 14.10 7.67
CA TYR A 125 -3.74 13.75 6.52
C TYR A 125 -4.00 14.73 5.37
N PHE A 126 -3.13 14.73 4.38
CA PHE A 126 -3.35 15.39 3.10
C PHE A 126 -2.72 14.59 1.97
N THR A 127 -3.27 14.77 0.77
CA THR A 127 -2.73 14.16 -0.46
C THR A 127 -2.35 15.26 -1.44
N TYR A 128 -1.31 15.00 -2.24
CA TYR A 128 -0.87 15.92 -3.27
C TYR A 128 -0.09 15.19 -4.37
N THR A 129 0.16 15.90 -5.45
CA THR A 129 0.91 15.39 -6.62
C THR A 129 2.10 16.31 -6.88
N ASN A 130 3.28 15.71 -7.10
CA ASN A 130 4.46 16.40 -7.59
C ASN A 130 4.81 15.90 -8.98
N GLU A 131 4.94 16.82 -9.93
CA GLU A 131 5.33 16.58 -11.32
C GLU A 131 6.74 17.10 -11.52
N TYR A 132 7.73 16.20 -11.63
CA TYR A 132 9.11 16.56 -11.95
C TYR A 132 9.37 16.58 -13.46
N SER A 133 8.65 15.72 -14.18
CA SER A 133 8.60 15.67 -15.65
C SER A 133 7.29 15.01 -16.09
N ALA A 134 7.03 14.94 -17.41
CA ALA A 134 5.85 14.24 -17.94
C ALA A 134 5.83 12.72 -17.63
N GLU A 135 6.96 12.14 -17.29
CA GLU A 135 7.12 10.72 -16.99
C GLU A 135 7.36 10.46 -15.48
N GLU A 136 7.68 11.51 -14.72
CA GLU A 136 8.00 11.42 -13.30
C GLU A 136 6.95 12.19 -12.48
N ILE A 137 5.80 11.59 -12.34
CA ILE A 137 4.69 12.09 -11.54
C ILE A 137 4.55 11.21 -10.31
N TYR A 138 4.64 11.82 -9.14
CA TYR A 138 4.49 11.14 -7.85
C TYR A 138 3.26 11.63 -7.12
N LYS A 139 2.56 10.70 -6.50
CA LYS A 139 1.45 10.98 -5.58
C LYS A 139 1.85 10.65 -4.15
N PHE A 140 1.41 11.51 -3.25
CA PHE A 140 1.75 11.48 -1.84
C PHE A 140 0.49 11.35 -0.99
N TYR A 141 0.58 10.53 0.04
CA TYR A 141 -0.33 10.48 1.17
C TYR A 141 0.49 10.85 2.41
N THR A 142 0.19 11.97 3.05
CA THR A 142 0.96 12.48 4.18
C THR A 142 0.10 12.50 5.45
N ALA A 143 0.42 11.63 6.38
CA ALA A 143 -0.13 11.67 7.72
C ALA A 143 0.56 12.76 8.55
N VAL A 144 -0.23 13.48 9.34
CA VAL A 144 0.26 14.55 10.24
C VAL A 144 -0.01 14.13 11.67
N ARG A 145 1.02 14.21 12.51
CA ARG A 145 0.96 13.87 13.94
C ARG A 145 1.63 14.96 14.76
N GLU A 146 1.34 14.96 16.06
CA GLU A 146 2.05 15.79 17.03
C GLU A 146 2.33 15.01 18.30
N VAL A 147 3.53 15.16 18.81
CA VAL A 147 3.93 14.65 20.12
C VAL A 147 4.79 15.71 20.80
N GLU A 148 4.50 16.00 22.08
CA GLU A 148 5.21 16.99 22.87
C GLU A 148 5.34 18.35 22.17
N ASP A 149 6.55 18.74 21.78
CA ASP A 149 6.88 20.02 21.14
C ASP A 149 7.20 19.89 19.64
N GLN A 150 6.87 18.75 19.02
CA GLN A 150 7.13 18.45 17.61
C GLN A 150 5.85 18.20 16.82
N TYR A 151 5.87 18.61 15.56
CA TYR A 151 4.99 18.12 14.50
C TYR A 151 5.74 17.13 13.64
N TYR A 152 5.03 16.13 13.15
CA TYR A 152 5.54 15.07 12.29
C TYR A 152 4.74 15.02 10.98
N ARG A 153 5.44 14.97 9.87
CA ARG A 153 4.88 14.64 8.55
C ARG A 153 5.47 13.32 8.10
N ILE A 154 4.63 12.31 8.02
CA ILE A 154 4.96 10.96 7.55
C ILE A 154 4.30 10.79 6.19
N ALA A 155 5.07 10.89 5.11
CA ALA A 155 4.56 10.87 3.75
C ALA A 155 4.94 9.57 3.04
N PHE A 156 3.94 8.80 2.68
CA PHE A 156 4.06 7.68 1.74
C PHE A 156 3.88 8.20 0.33
N TYR A 157 4.68 7.70 -0.61
CA TYR A 157 4.53 8.11 -2.01
C TYR A 157 4.90 7.00 -3.00
N CYS A 158 4.32 7.09 -4.17
CA CYS A 158 4.58 6.21 -5.29
C CYS A 158 4.41 6.96 -6.62
N PHE A 159 4.75 6.32 -7.73
CA PHE A 159 4.40 6.82 -9.05
C PHE A 159 2.88 6.91 -9.21
N ASP A 160 2.41 7.89 -9.98
CA ASP A 160 0.99 8.08 -10.31
C ASP A 160 0.34 6.81 -10.85
N SER A 161 1.07 6.06 -11.69
CA SER A 161 0.61 4.79 -12.27
C SER A 161 0.32 3.68 -11.24
N SER A 162 0.87 3.77 -10.03
CA SER A 162 0.67 2.80 -8.94
C SER A 162 -0.31 3.31 -7.88
N TRP A 163 -0.82 4.52 -8.01
CA TRP A 163 -1.63 5.16 -6.98
C TRP A 163 -2.97 4.47 -6.71
N GLU A 164 -3.63 3.94 -7.74
CA GLU A 164 -4.90 3.24 -7.57
C GLU A 164 -4.78 2.01 -6.66
N GLU A 165 -3.62 1.36 -6.69
CA GLU A 165 -3.31 0.19 -5.87
C GLU A 165 -2.77 0.58 -4.49
N LEU A 166 -1.79 1.49 -4.45
CA LEU A 166 -1.03 1.80 -3.23
C LEU A 166 -1.67 2.88 -2.36
N GLY A 167 -2.41 3.82 -2.95
CA GLY A 167 -3.04 4.91 -2.20
C GLY A 167 -3.94 4.44 -1.05
N PRO A 168 -4.84 3.46 -1.25
CA PRO A 168 -5.61 2.87 -0.17
C PRO A 168 -4.75 2.19 0.89
N GLN A 169 -3.67 1.50 0.50
CA GLN A 169 -2.73 0.88 1.44
C GLN A 169 -2.00 1.92 2.30
N PHE A 170 -1.62 3.06 1.72
CA PHE A 170 -1.01 4.16 2.48
C PHE A 170 -1.95 4.73 3.54
N ALA A 171 -3.25 4.82 3.22
CA ALA A 171 -4.25 5.21 4.20
C ALA A 171 -4.34 4.18 5.34
N ASP A 172 -4.36 2.89 5.03
CA ASP A 172 -4.39 1.82 6.02
C ASP A 172 -3.12 1.82 6.88
N TRP A 173 -1.92 1.92 6.27
CA TRP A 173 -0.65 1.99 7.03
C TRP A 173 -0.57 3.24 7.91
N SER A 174 -1.15 4.34 7.47
CA SER A 174 -1.17 5.57 8.26
C SER A 174 -1.92 5.44 9.57
N THR A 175 -2.88 4.52 9.68
CA THR A 175 -3.61 4.25 10.93
C THR A 175 -2.76 3.53 11.96
N THR A 176 -1.68 2.88 11.53
CA THR A 176 -0.75 2.14 12.39
C THR A 176 0.42 2.99 12.91
N ILE A 177 0.48 4.28 12.52
CA ILE A 177 1.57 5.17 12.93
C ILE A 177 1.53 5.38 14.43
N GLU A 178 2.61 5.00 15.09
CA GLU A 178 2.93 5.33 16.47
C GLU A 178 4.09 6.32 16.49
N VAL A 179 4.03 7.32 17.38
CA VAL A 179 5.10 8.30 17.60
C VAL A 179 5.42 8.32 19.10
N GLU A 180 6.70 8.10 19.46
CA GLU A 180 7.20 8.06 20.84
C GLU A 180 7.98 9.30 21.22
#